data_a2707839646ef01a0e62602e00b60524
#
_entry.id   a2707839646ef01a0e62602e00b60524
#
_cell.length_a   1.000
_cell.length_b   1.000
_cell.length_c   1.000
_cell.angle_alpha   90.00
_cell.angle_beta   90.00
_cell.angle_gamma   90.00
#
_symmetry.space_group_name_H-M   'P 1'
#
loop_
_entity.id
_entity.type
_entity.pdbx_description
1 polymer ?
#
loop_
_entity_poly.entity_id
_entity_poly.type
_entity_poly.pdbx_seq_one_letter_code
_entity_poly.pdbx_strand_id
1 'polypeptide(L)'
;MGLLYDSSLFSDDDPYEILQDGQPTGMVELPVEWIRDDAVYFMMNRFGAQRPYTPPADVLDIFLREFEGAYAEGGMFLLTMHPHVTGYRSRIFILEQLLERIVAKDDCWIATHAQIAAYCAEQAGLSNGAS
;
A
#
# COMPACT_ATOMS: atom_id res chain seq x y z
N MET A 1 -20.74 13.91 -4.98
CA MET A 1 -20.17 13.23 -3.79
C MET A 1 -18.67 13.36 -3.93
N GLY A 2 -18.03 14.22 -3.15
CA GLY A 2 -16.59 14.45 -3.25
C GLY A 2 -15.82 13.30 -2.59
N LEU A 3 -15.09 12.51 -3.39
CA LEU A 3 -14.10 11.58 -2.86
C LEU A 3 -12.82 12.33 -2.54
N LEU A 4 -12.15 11.96 -1.44
CA LEU A 4 -10.88 12.56 -1.03
C LEU A 4 -9.70 11.92 -1.77
N TYR A 5 -9.79 10.62 -2.04
CA TYR A 5 -8.77 9.83 -2.69
C TYR A 5 -9.38 8.61 -3.37
N ASP A 6 -8.63 8.00 -4.25
CA ASP A 6 -8.82 6.64 -4.73
C ASP A 6 -7.63 5.76 -4.34
N SER A 7 -7.79 4.45 -4.38
CA SER A 7 -6.74 3.47 -4.11
C SER A 7 -7.04 2.19 -4.90
N SER A 8 -7.13 2.34 -6.22
CA SER A 8 -7.49 1.23 -7.11
C SER A 8 -6.67 1.19 -8.40
N LEU A 9 -5.79 2.18 -8.60
CA LEU A 9 -4.92 2.26 -9.76
C LEU A 9 -3.48 1.83 -9.38
N PHE A 10 -2.71 1.42 -10.39
CA PHE A 10 -1.38 0.80 -10.24
C PHE A 10 -0.38 1.49 -11.16
N SER A 11 -0.34 2.83 -11.16
CA SER A 11 0.47 3.55 -12.15
C SER A 11 1.79 4.08 -11.60
N ASP A 12 1.96 4.06 -10.28
CA ASP A 12 3.17 4.54 -9.60
C ASP A 12 3.27 3.87 -8.22
N ASP A 13 4.44 3.94 -7.59
CA ASP A 13 4.66 3.51 -6.20
C ASP A 13 4.26 4.59 -5.19
N ASP A 14 4.36 5.85 -5.59
CA ASP A 14 4.04 7.02 -4.77
C ASP A 14 2.69 7.66 -5.13
N PRO A 15 2.07 8.43 -4.21
CA PRO A 15 0.82 9.12 -4.49
C PRO A 15 0.92 10.10 -5.67
N TYR A 16 -0.10 10.09 -6.52
CA TYR A 16 -0.19 10.99 -7.67
C TYR A 16 -1.61 11.56 -7.87
N GLU A 17 -1.72 12.64 -8.63
CA GLU A 17 -3.01 13.20 -9.01
C GLU A 17 -3.63 12.42 -10.16
N ILE A 18 -4.90 12.03 -10.00
CA ILE A 18 -5.66 11.36 -11.07
C ILE A 18 -6.02 12.38 -12.15
N LEU A 19 -5.72 12.03 -13.39
CA LEU A 19 -6.13 12.79 -14.55
C LEU A 19 -7.33 12.15 -15.23
N GLN A 20 -8.31 12.96 -15.66
CA GLN A 20 -9.40 12.54 -16.52
C GLN A 20 -9.28 13.24 -17.88
N ASP A 21 -9.17 12.48 -18.94
CA ASP A 21 -8.94 13.03 -20.28
C ASP A 21 -7.74 14.00 -20.36
N GLY A 22 -6.70 13.70 -19.59
CA GLY A 22 -5.49 14.52 -19.49
C GLY A 22 -5.65 15.81 -18.66
N GLN A 23 -6.78 15.96 -17.96
CA GLN A 23 -7.03 17.12 -17.10
C GLN A 23 -6.98 16.72 -15.63
N PRO A 24 -6.37 17.56 -14.76
CA PRO A 24 -6.35 17.37 -13.32
C PRO A 24 -7.75 17.23 -12.73
N THR A 25 -7.94 16.25 -11.84
CA THR A 25 -9.22 16.03 -11.15
C THR A 25 -9.24 16.59 -9.73
N GLY A 26 -8.09 16.94 -9.16
CA GLY A 26 -7.94 17.29 -7.75
C GLY A 26 -8.02 16.08 -6.80
N MET A 27 -8.14 14.87 -7.33
CA MET A 27 -8.22 13.64 -6.54
C MET A 27 -6.87 12.95 -6.50
N VAL A 28 -6.44 12.55 -5.30
CA VAL A 28 -5.18 11.84 -5.08
C VAL A 28 -5.41 10.34 -5.19
N GLU A 29 -4.59 9.66 -5.99
CA GLU A 29 -4.44 8.20 -5.94
C GLU A 29 -3.41 7.83 -4.88
N LEU A 30 -3.75 6.84 -4.05
CA LEU A 30 -2.83 6.15 -3.16
C LEU A 30 -2.63 4.74 -3.72
N PRO A 31 -1.61 4.52 -4.55
CA PRO A 31 -1.52 3.31 -5.35
C PRO A 31 -1.31 2.06 -4.51
N VAL A 32 -2.03 1.01 -4.89
CA VAL A 32 -1.83 -0.36 -4.40
C VAL A 32 -0.98 -1.13 -5.40
N GLU A 33 -0.25 -2.14 -4.93
CA GLU A 33 0.59 -2.95 -5.79
C GLU A 33 0.48 -4.44 -5.46
N TRP A 34 0.48 -5.27 -6.50
CA TRP A 34 0.41 -6.71 -6.34
C TRP A 34 1.57 -7.29 -5.53
N ILE A 35 2.76 -6.70 -5.63
CA ILE A 35 3.93 -7.12 -4.86
C ILE A 35 3.75 -6.86 -3.36
N ARG A 36 2.88 -5.93 -3.01
CA ARG A 36 2.55 -5.55 -1.62
C ARG A 36 1.12 -5.99 -1.25
N ASP A 37 0.72 -7.19 -1.69
CA ASP A 37 -0.58 -7.82 -1.38
C ASP A 37 -0.37 -9.28 -0.95
N ASP A 38 -0.79 -9.64 0.25
CA ASP A 38 -0.61 -10.98 0.83
C ASP A 38 -1.37 -12.08 0.07
N ALA A 39 -2.50 -11.74 -0.55
CA ALA A 39 -3.31 -12.68 -1.29
C ALA A 39 -2.59 -13.22 -2.54
N VAL A 40 -1.73 -12.42 -3.16
CA VAL A 40 -0.94 -12.83 -4.33
C VAL A 40 -0.03 -14.02 -4.01
N TYR A 41 0.50 -14.08 -2.80
CA TYR A 41 1.43 -15.12 -2.35
C TYR A 41 0.74 -16.33 -1.74
N PHE A 42 -0.42 -16.15 -1.12
CA PHE A 42 -1.01 -17.16 -0.24
C PHE A 42 -2.39 -17.64 -0.66
N MET A 43 -3.11 -16.93 -1.52
CA MET A 43 -4.42 -17.41 -1.97
C MET A 43 -4.28 -18.51 -3.02
N MET A 44 -4.82 -19.68 -2.68
CA MET A 44 -5.05 -20.75 -3.64
C MET A 44 -6.48 -20.62 -4.17
N ASN A 45 -6.62 -20.22 -5.41
CA ASN A 45 -7.92 -20.18 -6.04
C ASN A 45 -8.36 -21.62 -6.40
N ARG A 46 -9.55 -22.01 -5.94
CA ARG A 46 -10.19 -23.28 -6.27
C ARG A 46 -10.30 -23.53 -7.78
N PHE A 47 -10.41 -22.48 -8.57
CA PHE A 47 -10.67 -22.49 -10.01
C PHE A 47 -9.48 -22.03 -10.88
N GLY A 48 -8.37 -21.68 -10.27
CA GLY A 48 -7.16 -21.25 -10.97
C GLY A 48 -6.06 -22.29 -10.92
N ALA A 49 -4.94 -21.99 -11.59
CA ALA A 49 -3.73 -22.81 -11.48
C ALA A 49 -3.30 -22.88 -10.01
N GLN A 50 -3.11 -24.11 -9.52
CA GLN A 50 -2.56 -24.31 -8.19
C GLN A 50 -1.17 -23.71 -8.15
N ARG A 51 -1.01 -22.63 -7.38
CA ARG A 51 0.32 -22.12 -7.06
C ARG A 51 0.77 -22.78 -5.77
N PRO A 52 2.01 -23.29 -5.70
CA PRO A 52 2.57 -23.69 -4.41
C PRO A 52 2.57 -22.47 -3.49
N TYR A 53 2.32 -22.67 -2.20
CA TYR A 53 2.44 -21.59 -1.23
C TYR A 53 3.86 -21.02 -1.26
N THR A 54 3.96 -19.72 -1.36
CA THR A 54 5.21 -19.03 -1.11
C THR A 54 5.60 -19.22 0.36
N PRO A 55 6.84 -19.61 0.67
CA PRO A 55 7.25 -19.70 2.07
C PRO A 55 7.03 -18.36 2.80
N PRO A 56 6.40 -18.37 3.98
CA PRO A 56 6.07 -17.11 4.66
C PRO A 56 7.30 -16.22 4.98
N ALA A 57 8.47 -16.82 5.18
CA ALA A 57 9.70 -16.07 5.40
C ALA A 57 10.14 -15.29 4.15
N ASP A 58 9.91 -15.85 2.95
CA ASP A 58 10.24 -15.16 1.70
C ASP A 58 9.29 -13.98 1.47
N VAL A 59 8.00 -14.14 1.83
CA VAL A 59 7.03 -13.03 1.77
C VAL A 59 7.40 -11.91 2.73
N LEU A 60 7.83 -12.25 3.93
CA LEU A 60 8.36 -11.26 4.88
C LEU A 60 9.58 -10.52 4.30
N ASP A 61 10.53 -11.23 3.69
CA ASP A 61 11.71 -10.61 3.07
C ASP A 61 11.31 -9.65 1.95
N ILE A 62 10.33 -10.02 1.11
CA ILE A 62 9.80 -9.14 0.06
C ILE A 62 9.22 -7.87 0.68
N PHE A 63 8.32 -7.97 1.65
CA PHE A 63 7.67 -6.82 2.27
C PHE A 63 8.66 -5.92 3.02
N LEU A 64 9.66 -6.50 3.67
CA LEU A 64 10.72 -5.72 4.31
C LEU A 64 11.57 -4.95 3.28
N ARG A 65 11.88 -5.55 2.14
CA ARG A 65 12.64 -4.87 1.07
C ARG A 65 11.83 -3.75 0.44
N GLU A 66 10.55 -3.96 0.20
CA GLU A 66 9.63 -2.91 -0.28
C GLU A 66 9.57 -1.75 0.71
N PHE A 67 9.42 -2.05 2.01
CA PHE A 67 9.44 -1.01 3.05
C PHE A 67 10.77 -0.26 3.11
N GLU A 68 11.91 -0.96 3.15
CA GLU A 68 13.22 -0.32 3.23
C GLU A 68 13.55 0.49 1.97
N GLY A 69 13.07 0.06 0.79
CA GLY A 69 13.19 0.81 -0.45
C GLY A 69 12.42 2.13 -0.37
N ALA A 70 11.12 2.06 -0.07
CA ALA A 70 10.28 3.24 0.11
C ALA A 70 10.84 4.19 1.19
N TYR A 71 11.32 3.64 2.32
CA TYR A 71 11.95 4.43 3.38
C TYR A 71 13.21 5.16 2.89
N ALA A 72 14.08 4.49 2.13
CA ALA A 72 15.31 5.08 1.61
C ALA A 72 15.04 6.21 0.59
N GLU A 73 13.95 6.10 -0.16
CA GLU A 73 13.51 7.08 -1.15
C GLU A 73 12.69 8.22 -0.53
N GLY A 74 12.20 8.05 0.69
CA GLY A 74 11.27 8.98 1.35
C GLY A 74 9.85 8.90 0.76
N GLY A 75 9.53 7.76 0.16
CA GLY A 75 8.26 7.47 -0.50
C GLY A 75 7.19 6.88 0.42
N MET A 76 6.09 6.43 -0.19
CA MET A 76 4.98 5.78 0.51
C MET A 76 5.16 4.26 0.53
N PHE A 77 4.91 3.64 1.69
CA PHE A 77 4.74 2.20 1.79
C PHE A 77 3.29 1.87 2.15
N LEU A 78 2.56 1.30 1.20
CA LEU A 78 1.19 0.82 1.36
C LEU A 78 1.15 -0.68 1.15
N LEU A 79 0.67 -1.42 2.16
CA LEU A 79 0.57 -2.89 2.13
C LEU A 79 -0.88 -3.32 2.30
N THR A 80 -1.34 -4.18 1.41
CA THR A 80 -2.65 -4.82 1.50
C THR A 80 -2.52 -6.15 2.21
N MET A 81 -3.25 -6.32 3.32
CA MET A 81 -3.29 -7.56 4.08
C MET A 81 -4.72 -7.98 4.38
N HIS A 82 -4.97 -9.27 4.26
CA HIS A 82 -6.28 -9.85 4.53
C HIS A 82 -6.25 -10.70 5.81
N PRO A 83 -7.07 -10.41 6.83
CA PRO A 83 -7.08 -11.17 8.08
C PRO A 83 -7.27 -12.67 7.90
N HIS A 84 -8.06 -13.08 6.91
CA HIS A 84 -8.29 -14.49 6.58
C HIS A 84 -7.15 -15.11 5.75
N VAL A 85 -6.16 -14.33 5.31
CA VAL A 85 -4.98 -14.80 4.57
C VAL A 85 -3.76 -14.81 5.48
N THR A 86 -3.38 -13.68 6.05
CA THR A 86 -2.19 -13.56 6.92
C THR A 86 -2.45 -13.95 8.37
N GLY A 87 -3.71 -13.96 8.83
CA GLY A 87 -4.06 -14.30 10.22
C GLY A 87 -3.83 -15.75 10.64
N TYR A 88 -3.27 -16.61 9.80
CA TYR A 88 -2.89 -17.97 10.18
C TYR A 88 -1.65 -17.98 11.09
N ARG A 89 -1.57 -18.98 11.97
CA ARG A 89 -0.43 -19.19 12.90
C ARG A 89 0.93 -19.20 12.22
N SER A 90 1.00 -19.70 10.97
CA SER A 90 2.22 -19.77 10.19
C SER A 90 2.58 -18.48 9.44
N ARG A 91 1.75 -17.44 9.52
CA ARG A 91 1.90 -16.21 8.71
C ARG A 91 1.83 -14.93 9.53
N ILE A 92 1.15 -14.94 10.68
CA ILE A 92 0.94 -13.73 11.48
C ILE A 92 2.25 -13.03 11.89
N PHE A 93 3.33 -13.77 12.02
CA PHE A 93 4.65 -13.23 12.33
C PHE A 93 5.16 -12.24 11.25
N ILE A 94 4.62 -12.33 10.01
CA ILE A 94 4.96 -11.38 8.93
C ILE A 94 4.54 -9.99 9.34
N LEU A 95 3.29 -9.84 9.80
CA LEU A 95 2.79 -8.54 10.28
C LEU A 95 3.55 -8.07 11.52
N GLU A 96 3.80 -8.96 12.48
CA GLU A 96 4.51 -8.63 13.71
C GLU A 96 5.91 -8.08 13.41
N GLN A 97 6.71 -8.81 12.64
CA GLN A 97 8.08 -8.40 12.34
C GLN A 97 8.16 -7.17 11.43
N LEU A 98 7.22 -7.03 10.49
CA LEU A 98 7.15 -5.83 9.66
C LEU A 98 6.82 -4.59 10.51
N LEU A 99 5.84 -4.68 11.41
CA LEU A 99 5.49 -3.59 12.32
C LEU A 99 6.64 -3.24 13.26
N GLU A 100 7.33 -4.24 13.82
CA GLU A 100 8.53 -4.02 14.62
C GLU A 100 9.60 -3.23 13.85
N ARG A 101 9.79 -3.56 12.57
CA ARG A 101 10.75 -2.86 11.71
C ARG A 101 10.33 -1.42 11.42
N ILE A 102 9.05 -1.18 11.14
CA ILE A 102 8.51 0.15 10.85
C ILE A 102 8.61 1.05 12.08
N VAL A 103 8.16 0.58 13.25
CA VAL A 103 8.18 1.39 14.49
C VAL A 103 9.58 1.61 15.04
N ALA A 104 10.56 0.83 14.61
CA ALA A 104 11.97 1.07 14.95
C ALA A 104 12.58 2.26 14.18
N LYS A 105 11.87 2.81 13.20
CA LYS A 105 12.25 4.05 12.49
C LYS A 105 11.55 5.22 13.16
N ASP A 106 12.30 6.12 13.77
CA ASP A 106 11.77 7.26 14.54
C ASP A 106 11.07 8.33 13.68
N ASP A 107 11.31 8.32 12.39
CA ASP A 107 10.85 9.31 11.42
C ASP A 107 9.80 8.77 10.41
N CYS A 108 9.29 7.57 10.61
CA CYS A 108 8.17 7.05 9.84
C CYS A 108 6.85 7.68 10.28
N TRP A 109 6.17 8.30 9.34
CA TRP A 109 4.81 8.79 9.57
C TRP A 109 3.78 7.69 9.28
N ILE A 110 3.20 7.13 10.34
CA ILE A 110 2.12 6.14 10.23
C ILE A 110 0.79 6.89 10.26
N ALA A 111 0.05 6.83 9.17
CA ALA A 111 -1.14 7.64 8.97
C ALA A 111 -2.28 6.86 8.29
N THR A 112 -3.49 7.40 8.36
CA THR A 112 -4.62 6.91 7.58
C THR A 112 -4.52 7.38 6.12
N HIS A 113 -5.15 6.67 5.19
CA HIS A 113 -5.22 7.08 3.78
C HIS A 113 -5.73 8.51 3.62
N ALA A 114 -6.76 8.90 4.37
CA ALA A 114 -7.30 10.25 4.33
C ALA A 114 -6.28 11.31 4.75
N GLN A 115 -5.43 11.02 5.74
CA GLN A 115 -4.38 11.94 6.18
C GLN A 115 -3.28 12.08 5.14
N ILE A 116 -2.86 10.97 4.54
CA ILE A 116 -1.85 10.97 3.47
C ILE A 116 -2.38 11.73 2.25
N ALA A 117 -3.61 11.43 1.81
CA ALA A 117 -4.22 12.11 0.68
C ALA A 117 -4.36 13.62 0.91
N ALA A 118 -4.77 14.04 2.11
CA ALA A 118 -4.85 15.45 2.46
C ALA A 118 -3.49 16.14 2.41
N TYR A 119 -2.46 15.49 2.96
CA TYR A 119 -1.08 15.98 2.90
C TYR A 119 -0.58 16.12 1.47
N CYS A 120 -0.77 15.10 0.63
CA CYS A 120 -0.35 15.12 -0.77
C CYS A 120 -1.08 16.21 -1.55
N ALA A 121 -2.39 16.37 -1.35
CA ALA A 121 -3.17 17.42 -1.99
C ALA A 121 -2.66 18.82 -1.59
N GLU A 122 -2.34 19.04 -0.32
CA GLU A 122 -1.79 20.30 0.18
C GLU A 122 -0.42 20.59 -0.45
N GLN A 123 0.50 19.61 -0.45
CA GLN A 123 1.84 19.78 -1.04
C GLN A 123 1.79 20.04 -2.54
N ALA A 124 0.87 19.41 -3.25
CA ALA A 124 0.67 19.62 -4.69
C ALA A 124 -0.14 20.87 -5.04
N GLY A 125 -0.66 21.60 -4.03
CA GLY A 125 -1.50 22.78 -4.25
C GLY A 125 -2.85 22.45 -4.90
N LEU A 126 -3.32 21.20 -4.75
CA LEU A 126 -4.62 20.77 -5.26
C LEU A 126 -5.72 21.43 -4.41
N SER A 127 -6.52 22.29 -5.02
CA SER A 127 -7.71 22.80 -4.35
C SER A 127 -8.74 21.68 -4.26
N ASN A 128 -9.04 21.22 -3.03
CA ASN A 128 -10.21 20.39 -2.82
C ASN A 128 -11.41 21.12 -3.43
N GLY A 129 -11.96 20.57 -4.51
CA GLY A 129 -13.14 21.11 -5.17
C GLY A 129 -14.36 21.03 -4.25
N ALA A 130 -14.37 21.88 -3.23
CA ALA A 130 -15.54 22.18 -2.42
C ALA A 130 -16.28 23.32 -3.10
N SER A 131 -17.18 22.97 -3.98
CA SER A 131 -18.27 23.85 -4.44
C SER A 131 -19.56 23.05 -4.47
#